data_4e7ac601cfa800b833ed4a5dc12ade03
#
_entry.id   4e7ac601cfa800b833ed4a5dc12ade03
#
_cell.length_a   1.000
_cell.length_b   1.000
_cell.length_c   1.000
_cell.angle_alpha   90.00
_cell.angle_beta   90.00
_cell.angle_gamma   90.00
#
_symmetry.space_group_name_H-M   'P 1'
#
loop_
_entity.id
_entity.type
_entity.pdbx_description
1 polymer ?
#
loop_
_entity_poly.entity_id
_entity_poly.type
_entity_poly.pdbx_seq_one_letter_code
_entity_poly.pdbx_strand_id
1 'polypeptide(L)'
;MIVYGKNVYSTLQNDMDSIEKVYVLQGLKDAKLLKSIQKSNLKVEYCNRAKLDKIANTTHHNGVAVKVSEIETYSIEQIVSRAKKPGLLVALDGIQDPHNVGAILRTCDCAGVDGVILTKHNSCGLTPTVVKASTGAAYTVPVSIV
;
A
#
# COMPACT_ATOMS: atom_id res chain seq x y z
N MET A 1 0.52 -6.20 8.25
CA MET A 1 0.02 -6.72 6.93
C MET A 1 1.19 -7.07 6.04
N ILE A 2 1.04 -8.01 5.07
CA ILE A 2 2.04 -8.27 4.02
C ILE A 2 1.57 -7.65 2.71
N VAL A 3 2.38 -6.81 2.13
CA VAL A 3 2.21 -6.24 0.79
C VAL A 3 3.35 -6.71 -0.12
N TYR A 4 3.19 -6.67 -1.43
CA TYR A 4 4.17 -7.25 -2.33
C TYR A 4 4.30 -6.48 -3.64
N GLY A 5 5.47 -6.57 -4.24
CA GLY A 5 5.79 -5.94 -5.52
C GLY A 5 6.80 -4.80 -5.40
N LYS A 6 7.58 -4.60 -6.45
CA LYS A 6 8.66 -3.61 -6.49
C LYS A 6 8.13 -2.17 -6.38
N ASN A 7 7.03 -1.87 -7.06
CA ASN A 7 6.43 -0.53 -7.06
C ASN A 7 5.89 -0.16 -5.67
N VAL A 8 5.28 -1.14 -4.98
CA VAL A 8 4.81 -0.94 -3.60
C VAL A 8 5.98 -0.61 -2.68
N TYR A 9 7.08 -1.36 -2.76
CA TYR A 9 8.28 -1.05 -1.98
C TYR A 9 8.81 0.36 -2.30
N SER A 10 8.89 0.73 -3.57
CA SER A 10 9.38 2.06 -3.97
C SER A 10 8.51 3.20 -3.43
N THR A 11 7.20 3.02 -3.36
CA THR A 11 6.30 4.01 -2.78
C THR A 11 6.44 4.10 -1.26
N LEU A 12 6.57 2.94 -0.59
CA LEU A 12 6.74 2.88 0.87
C LEU A 12 8.08 3.48 1.35
N GLN A 13 9.05 3.69 0.46
CA GLN A 13 10.29 4.39 0.80
C GLN A 13 10.08 5.83 1.29
N ASN A 14 8.94 6.43 0.96
CA ASN A 14 8.56 7.76 1.45
C ASN A 14 8.01 7.72 2.89
N ASP A 15 7.65 6.54 3.37
CA ASP A 15 7.15 6.28 4.74
C ASP A 15 7.82 5.03 5.30
N MET A 16 9.11 5.14 5.60
CA MET A 16 9.92 4.02 6.09
C MET A 16 9.46 3.49 7.44
N ASP A 17 8.79 4.30 8.24
CA ASP A 17 8.32 3.93 9.57
C ASP A 17 7.18 2.90 9.51
N SER A 18 6.47 2.83 8.39
CA SER A 18 5.44 1.82 8.15
C SER A 18 6.02 0.43 7.85
N ILE A 19 7.31 0.34 7.50
CA ILE A 19 7.95 -0.90 7.09
C ILE A 19 8.58 -1.61 8.29
N GLU A 20 8.06 -2.79 8.64
CA GLU A 20 8.62 -3.62 9.69
C GLU A 20 9.74 -4.54 9.18
N LYS A 21 9.60 -5.10 7.97
CA LYS A 21 10.55 -6.06 7.40
C LYS A 21 10.37 -6.20 5.90
N VAL A 22 11.48 -6.41 5.20
CA VAL A 22 11.50 -6.68 3.75
C VAL A 22 11.95 -8.12 3.50
N TYR A 23 11.22 -8.84 2.68
CA TYR A 23 11.58 -10.17 2.19
C TYR A 23 11.98 -10.06 0.72
N VAL A 24 13.14 -10.61 0.39
CA VAL A 24 13.74 -10.51 -0.94
C VAL A 24 14.05 -11.90 -1.48
N LEU A 25 13.71 -12.15 -2.74
CA LEU A 25 14.04 -13.38 -3.41
C LEU A 25 15.57 -13.51 -3.56
N GLN A 26 16.12 -14.64 -3.13
CA GLN A 26 17.51 -14.98 -3.39
C GLN A 26 17.79 -14.99 -4.89
N GLY A 27 18.87 -14.32 -5.33
CA GLY A 27 19.22 -14.23 -6.74
C GLY A 27 18.41 -13.22 -7.56
N LEU A 28 17.63 -12.34 -6.91
CA LEU A 28 16.96 -11.23 -7.60
C LEU A 28 17.98 -10.35 -8.33
N LYS A 29 17.78 -10.14 -9.63
CA LYS A 29 18.74 -9.42 -10.50
C LYS A 29 18.52 -7.91 -10.61
N ASP A 30 17.59 -7.34 -9.84
CA ASP A 30 17.27 -5.90 -9.87
C ASP A 30 18.28 -5.12 -8.99
N ALA A 31 19.40 -4.71 -9.59
CA ALA A 31 20.48 -4.03 -8.88
C ALA A 31 20.04 -2.69 -8.26
N LYS A 32 19.14 -1.95 -8.90
CA LYS A 32 18.64 -0.66 -8.40
C LYS A 32 17.82 -0.86 -7.13
N LEU A 33 16.93 -1.84 -7.16
CA LEU A 33 16.07 -2.20 -6.03
C LEU A 33 16.91 -2.72 -4.84
N LEU A 34 17.87 -3.62 -5.11
CA LEU A 34 18.75 -4.18 -4.09
C LEU A 34 19.61 -3.11 -3.41
N LYS A 35 20.18 -2.17 -4.17
CA LYS A 35 20.92 -1.03 -3.60
C LYS A 35 20.04 -0.16 -2.72
N SER A 36 18.80 0.08 -3.12
CA SER A 36 17.84 0.86 -2.36
C SER A 36 17.51 0.18 -1.02
N ILE A 37 17.23 -1.14 -1.06
CA ILE A 37 16.96 -1.95 0.14
C ILE A 37 18.18 -1.97 1.08
N GLN A 38 19.38 -2.15 0.56
CA GLN A 38 20.61 -2.17 1.36
C GLN A 38 20.92 -0.84 2.06
N LYS A 39 20.55 0.29 1.44
CA LYS A 39 20.73 1.63 2.02
C LYS A 39 19.68 1.98 3.09
N SER A 40 18.62 1.22 3.19
CA SER A 40 17.43 1.59 3.96
C SER A 40 17.50 1.31 5.46
N ASN A 41 18.54 0.66 5.97
CA ASN A 41 18.62 0.18 7.37
C ASN A 41 17.44 -0.69 7.83
N LEU A 42 16.61 -1.18 6.92
CA LEU A 42 15.49 -2.04 7.21
C LEU A 42 15.94 -3.47 7.55
N LYS A 43 15.13 -4.18 8.30
CA LYS A 43 15.32 -5.63 8.49
C LYS A 43 15.03 -6.33 7.17
N VAL A 44 16.03 -6.97 6.58
CA VAL A 44 15.93 -7.68 5.31
C VAL A 44 16.13 -9.16 5.53
N GLU A 45 15.28 -9.99 4.94
CA GLU A 45 15.42 -11.43 4.90
C GLU A 45 15.43 -11.92 3.45
N TYR A 46 16.52 -12.57 3.06
CA TYR A 46 16.62 -13.24 1.77
C TYR A 46 16.04 -14.66 1.88
N CYS A 47 15.14 -15.02 1.01
CA CYS A 47 14.46 -16.31 1.02
C CYS A 47 14.33 -16.90 -0.38
N ASN A 48 14.12 -18.22 -0.43
CA ASN A 48 13.82 -18.90 -1.68
C ASN A 48 12.40 -18.58 -2.17
N ARG A 49 12.10 -18.95 -3.42
CA ARG A 49 10.81 -18.65 -4.06
C ARG A 49 9.63 -19.25 -3.30
N ALA A 50 9.73 -20.51 -2.89
CA ALA A 50 8.64 -21.19 -2.18
C ALA A 50 8.27 -20.50 -0.85
N LYS A 51 9.27 -20.03 -0.11
CA LYS A 51 9.06 -19.28 1.12
C LYS A 51 8.45 -17.91 0.84
N LEU A 52 8.91 -17.22 -0.19
CA LEU A 52 8.39 -15.90 -0.57
C LEU A 52 6.96 -15.99 -1.08
N ASP A 53 6.62 -16.98 -1.91
CA ASP A 53 5.26 -17.26 -2.37
C ASP A 53 4.30 -17.48 -1.18
N LYS A 54 4.76 -18.24 -0.18
CA LYS A 54 3.99 -18.49 1.04
C LYS A 54 3.78 -17.22 1.88
N ILE A 55 4.82 -16.41 2.06
CA ILE A 55 4.75 -15.15 2.82
C ILE A 55 3.81 -14.15 2.12
N ALA A 56 3.96 -13.99 0.81
CA ALA A 56 3.16 -13.07 0.01
C ALA A 56 1.76 -13.60 -0.31
N ASN A 57 1.51 -14.89 -0.05
CA ASN A 57 0.30 -15.60 -0.45
C ASN A 57 -0.04 -15.42 -1.94
N THR A 58 0.98 -15.37 -2.78
CA THR A 58 0.88 -15.19 -4.24
C THR A 58 2.21 -15.48 -4.91
N THR A 59 2.18 -15.83 -6.19
CA THR A 59 3.37 -15.97 -7.05
C THR A 59 3.74 -14.66 -7.78
N HIS A 60 2.87 -13.64 -7.71
CA HIS A 60 3.00 -12.35 -8.43
C HIS A 60 3.72 -11.26 -7.64
N HIS A 61 4.61 -11.64 -6.72
CA HIS A 61 5.32 -10.68 -5.84
C HIS A 61 6.51 -9.98 -6.49
N ASN A 62 6.90 -10.35 -7.71
CA ASN A 62 8.06 -9.76 -8.43
C ASN A 62 9.38 -9.81 -7.62
N GLY A 63 9.55 -10.82 -6.76
CA GLY A 63 10.76 -11.05 -5.96
C GLY A 63 10.84 -10.22 -4.67
N VAL A 64 9.80 -9.48 -4.30
CA VAL A 64 9.77 -8.66 -3.07
C VAL A 64 8.43 -8.73 -2.37
N ALA A 65 8.47 -8.94 -1.06
CA ALA A 65 7.34 -8.76 -0.16
C ALA A 65 7.77 -7.90 1.04
N VAL A 66 6.86 -7.11 1.57
CA VAL A 66 7.13 -6.18 2.66
C VAL A 66 6.11 -6.40 3.77
N LYS A 67 6.61 -6.62 4.98
CA LYS A 67 5.76 -6.60 6.16
C LYS A 67 5.62 -5.16 6.62
N VAL A 68 4.40 -4.66 6.62
CA VAL A 68 4.05 -3.30 7.03
C VAL A 68 3.07 -3.32 8.20
N SER A 69 3.06 -2.23 8.95
CA SER A 69 1.99 -1.95 9.90
C SER A 69 0.62 -1.93 9.20
N GLU A 70 -0.45 -2.01 9.93
CA GLU A 70 -1.79 -1.83 9.38
C GLU A 70 -1.95 -0.42 8.83
N ILE A 71 -2.75 -0.28 7.76
CA ILE A 71 -3.05 1.03 7.20
C ILE A 71 -3.88 1.80 8.23
N GLU A 72 -3.41 2.98 8.58
CA GLU A 72 -4.13 3.87 9.46
C GLU A 72 -5.39 4.39 8.76
N THR A 73 -6.51 4.31 9.47
CA THR A 73 -7.78 4.88 9.00
C THR A 73 -8.18 6.05 9.90
N TYR A 74 -8.88 6.99 9.33
CA TYR A 74 -9.24 8.25 10.00
C TYR A 74 -10.76 8.38 10.10
N SER A 75 -11.25 9.12 11.07
CA SER A 75 -12.65 9.54 11.06
C SER A 75 -12.88 10.63 10.00
N ILE A 76 -14.12 10.78 9.56
CA ILE A 76 -14.47 11.85 8.59
C ILE A 76 -14.08 13.21 9.15
N GLU A 77 -14.32 13.45 10.43
CA GLU A 77 -14.00 14.71 11.12
C GLU A 77 -12.48 14.99 11.10
N GLN A 78 -11.66 13.95 11.31
CA GLN A 78 -10.21 14.08 11.22
C GLN A 78 -9.74 14.44 9.81
N ILE A 79 -10.34 13.83 8.79
CA ILE A 79 -10.03 14.15 7.39
C ILE A 79 -10.45 15.59 7.07
N VAL A 80 -11.68 15.97 7.40
CA VAL A 80 -12.19 17.32 7.13
C VAL A 80 -11.39 18.40 7.85
N SER A 81 -10.94 18.14 9.07
CA SER A 81 -10.12 19.09 9.84
C SER A 81 -8.76 19.37 9.21
N ARG A 82 -8.21 18.40 8.48
CA ARG A 82 -6.90 18.47 7.79
C ARG A 82 -7.01 18.90 6.34
N ALA A 83 -8.23 18.86 5.76
CA ALA A 83 -8.48 19.16 4.36
C ALA A 83 -8.14 20.61 4.00
N LYS A 84 -7.70 20.80 2.78
CA LYS A 84 -7.52 22.13 2.18
C LYS A 84 -8.85 22.91 2.12
N LYS A 85 -8.79 24.18 1.87
CA LYS A 85 -10.01 24.99 1.71
C LYS A 85 -9.98 25.66 0.33
N PRO A 86 -10.83 25.24 -0.61
CA PRO A 86 -11.84 24.15 -0.50
C PRO A 86 -11.21 22.78 -0.49
N GLY A 87 -11.77 21.85 0.31
CA GLY A 87 -11.36 20.46 0.38
C GLY A 87 -12.05 19.59 -0.66
N LEU A 88 -11.38 18.52 -1.10
CA LEU A 88 -11.92 17.53 -2.03
C LEU A 88 -11.94 16.16 -1.38
N LEU A 89 -13.13 15.61 -1.19
CA LEU A 89 -13.34 14.26 -0.68
C LEU A 89 -14.00 13.39 -1.76
N VAL A 90 -13.61 12.13 -1.81
CA VAL A 90 -14.19 11.12 -2.70
C VAL A 90 -14.85 10.03 -1.87
N ALA A 91 -16.13 9.79 -2.09
CA ALA A 91 -16.87 8.70 -1.45
C ALA A 91 -17.07 7.54 -2.43
N LEU A 92 -16.70 6.33 -2.00
CA LEU A 92 -16.83 5.10 -2.76
C LEU A 92 -17.88 4.22 -2.09
N ASP A 93 -19.06 4.13 -2.70
CA ASP A 93 -20.16 3.30 -2.23
C ASP A 93 -20.21 1.99 -3.00
N GLY A 94 -20.16 0.87 -2.26
CA GLY A 94 -20.40 -0.46 -2.81
C GLY A 94 -19.31 -0.98 -3.77
N ILE A 95 -18.09 -0.47 -3.75
CA ILE A 95 -17.01 -0.95 -4.64
C ILE A 95 -16.36 -2.18 -4.03
N GLN A 96 -16.60 -3.34 -4.61
CA GLN A 96 -16.14 -4.63 -4.10
C GLN A 96 -14.84 -5.11 -4.74
N ASP A 97 -14.52 -4.69 -5.96
CA ASP A 97 -13.29 -5.08 -6.65
C ASP A 97 -12.08 -4.31 -6.09
N PRO A 98 -11.10 -5.00 -5.48
CA PRO A 98 -9.90 -4.36 -4.94
C PRO A 98 -9.04 -3.67 -6.00
N HIS A 99 -9.08 -4.12 -7.25
CA HIS A 99 -8.36 -3.45 -8.34
C HIS A 99 -8.97 -2.09 -8.67
N ASN A 100 -10.31 -1.99 -8.64
CA ASN A 100 -11.01 -0.72 -8.86
C ASN A 100 -10.76 0.25 -7.71
N VAL A 101 -10.86 -0.19 -6.46
CA VAL A 101 -10.54 0.65 -5.29
C VAL A 101 -9.09 1.14 -5.37
N GLY A 102 -8.15 0.25 -5.67
CA GLY A 102 -6.74 0.61 -5.81
C GLY A 102 -6.49 1.62 -6.94
N ALA A 103 -7.12 1.45 -8.10
CA ALA A 103 -7.00 2.39 -9.22
C ALA A 103 -7.57 3.78 -8.88
N ILE A 104 -8.68 3.83 -8.15
CA ILE A 104 -9.29 5.09 -7.70
C ILE A 104 -8.38 5.77 -6.68
N LEU A 105 -7.87 5.04 -5.68
CA LEU A 105 -6.94 5.59 -4.68
C LEU A 105 -5.69 6.18 -5.35
N ARG A 106 -5.12 5.51 -6.34
CA ARG A 106 -3.99 6.03 -7.12
C ARG A 106 -4.33 7.33 -7.83
N THR A 107 -5.53 7.42 -8.42
CA THR A 107 -6.00 8.65 -9.08
C THR A 107 -6.23 9.76 -8.06
N CYS A 108 -6.80 9.43 -6.90
CA CYS A 108 -7.01 10.37 -5.79
C CYS A 108 -5.69 10.96 -5.28
N ASP A 109 -4.65 10.13 -5.15
CA ASP A 109 -3.31 10.56 -4.74
C ASP A 109 -2.72 11.57 -5.75
N CYS A 110 -2.78 11.23 -7.04
CA CYS A 110 -2.32 12.13 -8.11
C CYS A 110 -3.11 13.44 -8.19
N ALA A 111 -4.41 13.40 -7.90
CA ALA A 111 -5.29 14.56 -7.92
C ALA A 111 -5.18 15.44 -6.66
N GLY A 112 -4.45 14.99 -5.64
CA GLY A 112 -4.32 15.69 -4.37
C GLY A 112 -5.63 15.76 -3.58
N VAL A 113 -6.42 14.68 -3.62
CA VAL A 113 -7.66 14.51 -2.85
C VAL A 113 -7.31 14.50 -1.35
N ASP A 114 -8.09 15.20 -0.54
CA ASP A 114 -7.84 15.34 0.90
C ASP A 114 -8.27 14.09 1.69
N GLY A 115 -9.13 13.24 1.13
CA GLY A 115 -9.50 11.97 1.72
C GLY A 115 -10.49 11.17 0.89
N VAL A 116 -10.50 9.86 1.16
CA VAL A 116 -11.42 8.92 0.53
C VAL A 116 -12.27 8.24 1.61
N ILE A 117 -13.54 8.13 1.37
CA ILE A 117 -14.51 7.49 2.26
C ILE A 117 -14.92 6.16 1.62
N LEU A 118 -14.70 5.05 2.32
CA LEU A 118 -15.16 3.72 1.95
C LEU A 118 -16.31 3.30 2.84
N THR A 119 -17.30 2.60 2.26
CA THR A 119 -18.36 1.98 3.08
C THR A 119 -17.83 0.69 3.74
N LYS A 120 -18.22 0.44 4.99
CA LYS A 120 -17.86 -0.78 5.72
C LYS A 120 -18.53 -2.02 5.12
N HIS A 121 -19.73 -1.86 4.61
CA HIS A 121 -20.50 -2.93 4.00
C HIS A 121 -20.43 -2.85 2.48
N ASN A 122 -20.46 -4.02 1.82
CA ASN A 122 -20.39 -4.14 0.36
C ASN A 122 -19.14 -3.51 -0.28
N SER A 123 -18.04 -3.44 0.46
CA SER A 123 -16.75 -2.92 0.00
C SER A 123 -15.63 -3.92 0.31
N CYS A 124 -14.57 -3.92 -0.47
CA CYS A 124 -13.43 -4.82 -0.26
C CYS A 124 -12.49 -4.38 0.88
N GLY A 125 -12.63 -3.17 1.40
CA GLY A 125 -11.73 -2.59 2.39
C GLY A 125 -10.29 -2.39 1.88
N LEU A 126 -9.35 -2.08 2.81
CA LEU A 126 -7.93 -1.84 2.50
C LEU A 126 -7.12 -3.14 2.60
N THR A 127 -7.17 -3.94 1.55
CA THR A 127 -6.49 -5.24 1.44
C THR A 127 -5.08 -5.09 0.82
N PRO A 128 -4.18 -6.11 0.94
CA PRO A 128 -2.90 -6.12 0.22
C PRO A 128 -3.04 -5.95 -1.29
N THR A 129 -4.13 -6.45 -1.88
CA THR A 129 -4.44 -6.27 -3.31
C THR A 129 -4.74 -4.81 -3.64
N VAL A 130 -5.50 -4.11 -2.79
CA VAL A 130 -5.74 -2.66 -2.92
C VAL A 130 -4.43 -1.88 -2.84
N VAL A 131 -3.55 -2.21 -1.89
CA VAL A 131 -2.24 -1.56 -1.76
C VAL A 131 -1.42 -1.74 -3.03
N LYS A 132 -1.36 -2.95 -3.57
CA LYS A 132 -0.65 -3.24 -4.81
C LYS A 132 -1.27 -2.50 -6.01
N ALA A 133 -2.58 -2.56 -6.18
CA ALA A 133 -3.29 -1.92 -7.28
C ALA A 133 -3.19 -0.39 -7.24
N SER A 134 -3.15 0.18 -6.03
CA SER A 134 -2.95 1.62 -5.82
C SER A 134 -1.49 2.06 -5.95
N THR A 135 -0.55 1.12 -6.18
CA THR A 135 0.91 1.38 -6.14
C THR A 135 1.38 2.04 -4.84
N GLY A 136 0.71 1.74 -3.73
CA GLY A 136 1.00 2.27 -2.40
C GLY A 136 0.22 3.52 -2.00
N ALA A 137 -0.59 4.10 -2.89
CA ALA A 137 -1.40 5.29 -2.59
C ALA A 137 -2.36 5.07 -1.39
N ALA A 138 -2.69 3.81 -1.07
CA ALA A 138 -3.47 3.47 0.12
C ALA A 138 -2.79 3.87 1.45
N TYR A 139 -1.48 4.15 1.46
CA TYR A 139 -0.75 4.64 2.63
C TYR A 139 -0.62 6.17 2.66
N THR A 140 -0.81 6.84 1.54
CA THR A 140 -0.61 8.30 1.42
C THR A 140 -1.92 9.06 1.45
N VAL A 141 -2.98 8.51 0.84
CA VAL A 141 -4.32 9.10 0.84
C VAL A 141 -5.04 8.77 2.15
N PRO A 142 -5.49 9.76 2.93
CA PRO A 142 -6.27 9.50 4.13
C PRO A 142 -7.57 8.76 3.79
N VAL A 143 -7.84 7.63 4.45
CA VAL A 143 -9.04 6.83 4.22
C VAL A 143 -9.88 6.76 5.48
N SER A 144 -11.18 6.99 5.35
CA SER A 144 -12.21 6.73 6.36
C SER A 144 -13.03 5.50 5.94
N ILE A 145 -13.38 4.66 6.91
CA ILE A 145 -14.29 3.51 6.71
C ILE A 145 -15.55 3.76 7.56
N VAL A 146 -16.70 3.85 6.92
CA VAL A 146 -17.98 4.20 7.54
C VAL A 146 -19.05 3.13 7.38
#